data_0966f04e357d03d31ffbf2759cb9e498
#
_entry.id   0966f04e357d03d31ffbf2759cb9e498
#
_cell.length_a   1.000
_cell.length_b   1.000
_cell.length_c   1.000
_cell.angle_alpha   90.00
_cell.angle_beta   90.00
_cell.angle_gamma   90.00
#
_symmetry.space_group_name_H-M   'P 1'
#
loop_
_entity.id
_entity.type
_entity.pdbx_description
1 polymer ?
#
loop_
_entity_poly.entity_id
_entity_poly.type
_entity_poly.pdbx_seq_one_letter_code
_entity_poly.pdbx_strand_id
1 'polypeptide(L)'
;MNSTKKINLIISITVLLGSLFSSQTIPVAIAQENVLLAVNGTLMRGLELEPNLVNLGATFVREDRTEPAYRLYSINDIHPAMVRVPPANATNGVSVAVEIWSVPADGVATLLEKEPPGLSIGKAKLQNGSIVLGVIAEPALVIGMKDISSYNGNFRDYIARTGMELIDNATQSSNLTAEQLDAVKQLRIEGELLYNNNQLRGSIDSLNTAVKMLGLKDRLYLNIPLGYTAP
;
A
#
# COMPACT_ATOMS: atom_id res chain seq x y z
N MET A 1 -34.87 54.99 88.03
CA MET A 1 -35.18 53.64 87.62
C MET A 1 -34.98 53.57 86.08
N ASN A 2 -33.76 53.25 85.64
CA ASN A 2 -33.40 53.26 84.27
C ASN A 2 -33.17 51.83 83.75
N SER A 3 -33.99 51.46 82.83
CA SER A 3 -33.86 50.18 82.12
C SER A 3 -33.13 50.40 80.81
N THR A 4 -31.91 49.88 80.70
CA THR A 4 -31.09 49.95 79.50
C THR A 4 -31.39 48.73 78.59
N LYS A 5 -31.98 49.00 77.45
CA LYS A 5 -32.17 48.02 76.41
C LYS A 5 -30.83 47.77 75.66
N LYS A 6 -30.36 46.58 75.74
CA LYS A 6 -29.23 46.09 74.90
C LYS A 6 -29.78 45.71 73.53
N ILE A 7 -29.31 46.36 72.50
CA ILE A 7 -29.56 45.99 71.10
C ILE A 7 -28.47 44.96 70.66
N ASN A 8 -28.91 43.77 70.41
CA ASN A 8 -28.02 42.73 69.76
C ASN A 8 -28.06 42.95 68.27
N LEU A 9 -26.92 43.32 67.73
CA LEU A 9 -26.68 43.41 66.28
C LEU A 9 -26.20 42.01 65.80
N ILE A 10 -27.11 41.29 65.10
CA ILE A 10 -26.72 40.01 64.43
C ILE A 10 -26.18 40.39 63.08
N ILE A 11 -24.89 40.18 62.87
CA ILE A 11 -24.26 40.33 61.55
C ILE A 11 -24.36 38.95 60.90
N SER A 12 -25.30 38.84 59.92
CA SER A 12 -25.35 37.66 59.03
C SER A 12 -24.25 37.76 57.97
N ILE A 13 -23.27 36.92 58.11
CA ILE A 13 -22.26 36.72 57.05
C ILE A 13 -22.82 35.69 56.08
N THR A 14 -23.32 36.13 54.93
CA THR A 14 -23.69 35.24 53.80
C THR A 14 -22.42 34.89 53.04
N VAL A 15 -21.90 33.71 53.29
CA VAL A 15 -20.80 33.15 52.47
C VAL A 15 -21.40 32.66 51.14
N LEU A 16 -21.13 33.41 50.08
CA LEU A 16 -21.45 33.01 48.71
C LEU A 16 -20.42 32.02 48.22
N LEU A 17 -20.70 30.70 48.39
CA LEU A 17 -19.90 29.66 47.73
C LEU A 17 -20.24 29.64 46.24
N GLY A 18 -19.51 30.40 45.45
CA GLY A 18 -19.49 30.26 43.99
C GLY A 18 -18.78 28.98 43.61
N SER A 19 -19.52 27.92 43.36
CA SER A 19 -18.97 26.69 42.75
C SER A 19 -18.60 26.99 41.30
N LEU A 20 -17.31 27.20 41.06
CA LEU A 20 -16.71 27.18 39.73
C LEU A 20 -16.78 25.73 39.20
N PHE A 21 -17.88 25.35 38.57
CA PHE A 21 -17.91 24.17 37.70
C PHE A 21 -17.06 24.46 36.46
N SER A 22 -15.76 24.15 36.55
CA SER A 22 -14.92 24.07 35.38
C SER A 22 -15.41 22.86 34.57
N SER A 23 -16.17 23.11 33.51
CA SER A 23 -16.53 22.09 32.52
C SER A 23 -15.24 21.63 31.83
N GLN A 24 -14.61 20.63 32.39
CA GLN A 24 -13.55 19.92 31.67
C GLN A 24 -14.24 19.13 30.56
N THR A 25 -14.20 19.65 29.33
CA THR A 25 -14.48 18.87 28.13
C THR A 25 -13.38 17.83 28.02
N ILE A 26 -13.68 16.61 28.46
CA ILE A 26 -12.82 15.46 28.17
C ILE A 26 -12.88 15.29 26.66
N PRO A 27 -11.75 15.40 25.92
CA PRO A 27 -11.77 15.11 24.50
C PRO A 27 -12.16 13.63 24.36
N VAL A 28 -13.34 13.37 23.83
CA VAL A 28 -13.72 12.03 23.38
C VAL A 28 -12.77 11.74 22.23
N ALA A 29 -11.76 10.92 22.48
CA ALA A 29 -10.97 10.34 21.42
C ALA A 29 -11.93 9.48 20.59
N ILE A 30 -12.38 10.00 19.47
CA ILE A 30 -13.09 9.21 18.47
C ILE A 30 -12.05 8.20 18.00
N ALA A 31 -12.23 6.93 18.40
CA ALA A 31 -11.40 5.87 17.87
C ALA A 31 -11.55 5.89 16.35
N GLN A 32 -10.45 6.17 15.65
CA GLN A 32 -10.45 6.19 14.20
C GLN A 32 -10.77 4.79 13.70
N GLU A 33 -11.87 4.64 12.97
CA GLU A 33 -12.27 3.34 12.44
C GLU A 33 -11.31 2.95 11.30
N ASN A 34 -10.73 1.76 11.40
CA ASN A 34 -9.89 1.21 10.34
C ASN A 34 -10.74 0.39 9.36
N VAL A 35 -10.39 0.46 8.11
CA VAL A 35 -10.99 -0.36 7.04
C VAL A 35 -9.95 -1.31 6.46
N LEU A 36 -10.41 -2.45 5.91
CA LEU A 36 -9.53 -3.37 5.21
C LEU A 36 -9.39 -2.94 3.75
N LEU A 37 -8.14 -2.76 3.32
CA LEU A 37 -7.76 -2.40 1.95
C LEU A 37 -6.90 -3.50 1.33
N ALA A 38 -7.29 -4.00 0.17
CA ALA A 38 -6.51 -4.90 -0.66
C ALA A 38 -5.66 -4.09 -1.64
N VAL A 39 -4.35 -4.30 -1.63
CA VAL A 39 -3.40 -3.72 -2.58
C VAL A 39 -2.73 -4.82 -3.40
N ASN A 40 -2.44 -4.56 -4.68
CA ASN A 40 -1.96 -5.58 -5.63
C ASN A 40 -0.72 -5.15 -6.41
N GLY A 41 -0.04 -4.07 -6.00
CA GLY A 41 1.03 -3.45 -6.77
C GLY A 41 2.10 -2.81 -5.91
N THR A 42 2.57 -1.66 -6.35
CA THR A 42 3.68 -0.90 -5.75
C THR A 42 3.47 -0.54 -4.26
N LEU A 43 2.24 -0.58 -3.77
CA LEU A 43 1.90 -0.42 -2.35
C LEU A 43 2.17 -1.69 -1.50
N MET A 44 2.44 -2.84 -2.12
CA MET A 44 2.74 -4.08 -1.37
C MET A 44 4.07 -3.95 -0.63
N ARG A 45 4.22 -4.67 0.50
CA ARG A 45 5.42 -4.66 1.35
C ARG A 45 6.71 -4.93 0.55
N GLY A 46 7.73 -4.13 0.80
CA GLY A 46 9.03 -4.17 0.13
C GLY A 46 9.03 -3.57 -1.28
N LEU A 47 7.91 -3.01 -1.74
CA LEU A 47 7.85 -2.27 -2.99
C LEU A 47 7.83 -0.74 -2.73
N GLU A 48 7.94 0.03 -3.81
CA GLU A 48 8.26 1.46 -3.78
C GLU A 48 7.32 2.31 -2.93
N LEU A 49 6.01 2.05 -3.05
CA LEU A 49 4.99 2.89 -2.44
C LEU A 49 4.46 2.32 -1.10
N GLU A 50 5.02 1.22 -0.58
CA GLU A 50 4.71 0.73 0.78
C GLU A 50 4.75 1.85 1.83
N PRO A 51 5.76 2.77 1.83
CA PRO A 51 5.82 3.86 2.79
C PRO A 51 4.58 4.76 2.80
N ASN A 52 3.83 4.84 1.70
CA ASN A 52 2.59 5.61 1.67
C ASN A 52 1.53 5.01 2.61
N LEU A 53 1.45 3.68 2.71
CA LEU A 53 0.55 3.01 3.67
C LEU A 53 1.07 3.16 5.11
N VAL A 54 2.34 2.90 5.33
CA VAL A 54 2.96 2.97 6.66
C VAL A 54 2.84 4.38 7.26
N ASN A 55 3.08 5.42 6.47
CA ASN A 55 2.99 6.82 6.89
C ASN A 55 1.55 7.26 7.22
N LEU A 56 0.53 6.55 6.70
CA LEU A 56 -0.87 6.75 7.07
C LEU A 56 -1.27 5.99 8.34
N GLY A 57 -0.34 5.28 8.98
CA GLY A 57 -0.62 4.44 10.14
C GLY A 57 -1.28 3.10 9.79
N ALA A 58 -1.25 2.71 8.52
CA ALA A 58 -1.77 1.41 8.10
C ALA A 58 -0.88 0.26 8.61
N THR A 59 -1.50 -0.87 8.92
CA THR A 59 -0.81 -2.07 9.38
C THR A 59 -1.13 -3.26 8.47
N PHE A 60 -0.10 -4.02 8.14
CA PHE A 60 -0.27 -5.26 7.37
C PHE A 60 -1.07 -6.29 8.17
N VAL A 61 -2.06 -6.91 7.52
CA VAL A 61 -2.89 -7.95 8.14
C VAL A 61 -2.50 -9.34 7.63
N ARG A 62 -2.51 -9.54 6.29
CA ARG A 62 -2.18 -10.83 5.67
C ARG A 62 -2.01 -10.72 4.17
N GLU A 63 -1.39 -11.72 3.58
CA GLU A 63 -1.50 -12.00 2.15
C GLU A 63 -2.82 -12.70 1.86
N ASP A 64 -3.40 -12.44 0.68
CA ASP A 64 -4.67 -13.03 0.25
C ASP A 64 -4.73 -13.06 -1.28
N ARG A 65 -5.83 -13.53 -1.82
CA ARG A 65 -6.12 -13.53 -3.26
C ARG A 65 -7.57 -13.13 -3.52
N THR A 66 -7.80 -12.51 -4.67
CA THR A 66 -9.17 -12.25 -5.15
C THR A 66 -9.85 -13.52 -5.63
N GLU A 67 -11.19 -13.51 -5.74
CA GLU A 67 -11.88 -14.50 -6.56
C GLU A 67 -11.32 -14.47 -8.01
N PRO A 68 -11.46 -15.55 -8.82
CA PRO A 68 -10.92 -15.60 -10.17
C PRO A 68 -11.77 -14.81 -11.19
N ALA A 69 -12.00 -13.53 -10.90
CA ALA A 69 -12.84 -12.62 -11.69
C ALA A 69 -12.11 -11.32 -12.03
N TYR A 70 -10.78 -11.32 -12.01
CA TYR A 70 -9.98 -10.14 -12.30
C TYR A 70 -8.90 -10.44 -13.33
N ARG A 71 -8.37 -9.37 -13.92
CA ARG A 71 -7.15 -9.40 -14.73
C ARG A 71 -6.19 -8.36 -14.23
N LEU A 72 -4.90 -8.62 -14.40
CA LEU A 72 -3.82 -7.74 -13.98
C LEU A 72 -3.04 -7.28 -15.21
N TYR A 73 -2.84 -5.98 -15.32
CA TYR A 73 -2.12 -5.34 -16.41
C TYR A 73 -0.90 -4.57 -15.88
N SER A 74 0.13 -4.43 -16.69
CA SER A 74 1.24 -3.51 -16.45
C SER A 74 0.97 -2.20 -17.19
N ILE A 75 0.99 -1.09 -16.47
CA ILE A 75 0.86 0.25 -17.03
C ILE A 75 2.27 0.81 -17.24
N ASN A 76 2.77 0.65 -18.47
CA ASN A 76 4.08 1.12 -18.90
C ASN A 76 5.26 0.68 -18.01
N ASP A 77 5.13 -0.47 -17.33
CA ASP A 77 6.08 -0.99 -16.34
C ASP A 77 6.33 -0.04 -15.15
N ILE A 78 5.37 0.82 -14.85
CA ILE A 78 5.40 1.74 -13.71
C ILE A 78 4.60 1.16 -12.54
N HIS A 79 3.38 0.75 -12.78
CA HIS A 79 2.51 0.15 -11.76
C HIS A 79 1.54 -0.86 -12.39
N PRO A 80 0.98 -1.80 -11.62
CA PRO A 80 -0.06 -2.67 -12.12
C PRO A 80 -1.43 -1.99 -12.06
N ALA A 81 -2.35 -2.54 -12.84
CA ALA A 81 -3.76 -2.19 -12.84
C ALA A 81 -4.62 -3.45 -12.77
N MET A 82 -5.43 -3.59 -11.72
CA MET A 82 -6.35 -4.71 -11.54
C MET A 82 -7.74 -4.31 -12.00
N VAL A 83 -8.30 -5.02 -12.97
CA VAL A 83 -9.65 -4.78 -13.51
C VAL A 83 -10.53 -6.00 -13.28
N ARG A 84 -11.77 -5.77 -12.86
CA ARG A 84 -12.77 -6.85 -12.77
C ARG A 84 -13.27 -7.22 -14.17
N VAL A 85 -13.28 -8.52 -14.47
CA VAL A 85 -13.79 -9.06 -15.72
C VAL A 85 -15.33 -9.01 -15.70
N PRO A 86 -15.98 -8.55 -16.79
CA PRO A 86 -17.42 -8.62 -16.90
C PRO A 86 -17.94 -10.07 -16.78
N PRO A 87 -19.13 -10.29 -16.20
CA PRO A 87 -19.69 -11.65 -16.02
C PRO A 87 -19.76 -12.48 -17.31
N ALA A 88 -19.99 -11.84 -18.45
CA ALA A 88 -20.01 -12.49 -19.77
C ALA A 88 -18.64 -13.11 -20.17
N ASN A 89 -17.55 -12.63 -19.55
CA ASN A 89 -16.18 -13.08 -19.81
C ASN A 89 -15.54 -13.71 -18.55
N ALA A 90 -16.34 -14.21 -17.62
CA ALA A 90 -15.87 -14.69 -16.32
C ALA A 90 -14.81 -15.82 -16.44
N THR A 91 -14.84 -16.61 -17.51
CA THR A 91 -13.84 -17.67 -17.78
C THR A 91 -12.43 -17.13 -18.08
N ASN A 92 -12.32 -15.84 -18.39
CA ASN A 92 -11.03 -15.19 -18.68
C ASN A 92 -10.40 -14.51 -17.44
N GLY A 93 -11.07 -14.57 -16.31
CA GLY A 93 -10.56 -14.00 -15.06
C GLY A 93 -9.53 -14.91 -14.39
N VAL A 94 -8.63 -14.28 -13.63
CA VAL A 94 -7.69 -14.95 -12.75
C VAL A 94 -7.86 -14.46 -11.31
N SER A 95 -7.35 -15.24 -10.38
CA SER A 95 -7.21 -14.82 -8.98
C SER A 95 -5.94 -13.97 -8.86
N VAL A 96 -6.08 -12.72 -8.42
CA VAL A 96 -4.96 -11.77 -8.26
C VAL A 96 -4.45 -11.82 -6.83
N ALA A 97 -3.12 -11.89 -6.67
CA ALA A 97 -2.46 -11.82 -5.38
C ALA A 97 -2.57 -10.39 -4.81
N VAL A 98 -2.97 -10.29 -3.57
CA VAL A 98 -3.17 -9.02 -2.86
C VAL A 98 -2.57 -9.09 -1.45
N GLU A 99 -2.24 -7.95 -0.89
CA GLU A 99 -2.01 -7.79 0.54
C GLU A 99 -3.18 -7.04 1.16
N ILE A 100 -3.66 -7.54 2.30
CA ILE A 100 -4.71 -6.89 3.08
C ILE A 100 -4.05 -6.05 4.16
N TRP A 101 -4.40 -4.78 4.17
CA TRP A 101 -3.94 -3.80 5.14
C TRP A 101 -5.12 -3.24 5.93
N SER A 102 -4.93 -3.01 7.22
CA SER A 102 -5.84 -2.24 8.07
C SER A 102 -5.43 -0.77 8.00
N VAL A 103 -6.25 0.05 7.36
CA VAL A 103 -5.96 1.45 7.04
C VAL A 103 -6.94 2.35 7.78
N PRO A 104 -6.49 3.44 8.45
CA PRO A 104 -7.38 4.46 8.98
C PRO A 104 -8.31 4.99 7.89
N ALA A 105 -9.60 5.14 8.20
CA ALA A 105 -10.61 5.46 7.18
C ALA A 105 -10.35 6.78 6.44
N ASP A 106 -9.82 7.79 7.13
CA ASP A 106 -9.39 9.07 6.53
C ASP A 106 -8.10 8.91 5.68
N GLY A 107 -7.23 7.96 6.04
CA GLY A 107 -6.04 7.62 5.27
C GLY A 107 -6.36 7.08 3.87
N VAL A 108 -7.52 6.43 3.70
CA VAL A 108 -7.95 5.90 2.37
C VAL A 108 -8.18 7.04 1.37
N ALA A 109 -8.77 8.15 1.80
CA ALA A 109 -8.93 9.32 0.93
C ALA A 109 -7.58 9.92 0.52
N THR A 110 -6.67 10.08 1.49
CA THR A 110 -5.30 10.57 1.24
C THR A 110 -4.51 9.64 0.30
N LEU A 111 -4.72 8.32 0.42
CA LEU A 111 -4.10 7.36 -0.49
C LEU A 111 -4.63 7.53 -1.92
N LEU A 112 -5.97 7.63 -2.07
CA LEU A 112 -6.62 7.78 -3.38
C LEU A 112 -6.19 9.05 -4.11
N GLU A 113 -6.00 10.17 -3.39
CA GLU A 113 -5.50 11.42 -3.96
C GLU A 113 -4.10 11.29 -4.59
N LYS A 114 -3.32 10.31 -4.14
CA LYS A 114 -1.97 10.04 -4.65
C LYS A 114 -1.93 9.00 -5.77
N GLU A 115 -3.03 8.29 -5.99
CA GLU A 115 -3.09 7.30 -7.07
C GLU A 115 -3.16 7.99 -8.45
N PRO A 116 -2.50 7.42 -9.47
CA PRO A 116 -2.57 7.97 -10.82
C PRO A 116 -4.00 7.92 -11.37
N PRO A 117 -4.35 8.83 -12.31
CA PRO A 117 -5.64 8.81 -12.97
C PRO A 117 -5.98 7.44 -13.56
N GLY A 118 -7.23 6.99 -13.37
CA GLY A 118 -7.70 5.67 -13.81
C GLY A 118 -7.51 4.57 -12.77
N LEU A 119 -6.80 4.80 -11.67
CA LEU A 119 -6.89 3.97 -10.46
C LEU A 119 -7.93 4.54 -9.50
N SER A 120 -8.62 3.65 -8.81
CA SER A 120 -9.70 4.00 -7.89
C SER A 120 -9.76 3.02 -6.71
N ILE A 121 -10.48 3.40 -5.66
CA ILE A 121 -10.81 2.49 -4.56
C ILE A 121 -12.22 1.95 -4.78
N GLY A 122 -12.32 0.64 -4.94
CA GLY A 122 -13.58 -0.06 -5.16
C GLY A 122 -13.74 -1.26 -4.23
N LYS A 123 -14.77 -2.07 -4.49
CA LYS A 123 -15.02 -3.32 -3.76
C LYS A 123 -14.33 -4.48 -4.46
N ALA A 124 -13.32 -5.05 -3.80
CA ALA A 124 -12.65 -6.27 -4.24
C ALA A 124 -13.23 -7.48 -3.49
N LYS A 125 -13.59 -8.53 -4.22
CA LYS A 125 -14.06 -9.78 -3.64
C LYS A 125 -12.91 -10.77 -3.57
N LEU A 126 -12.68 -11.30 -2.37
CA LEU A 126 -11.60 -12.24 -2.10
C LEU A 126 -12.04 -13.68 -2.39
N GLN A 127 -11.08 -14.59 -2.47
CA GLN A 127 -11.31 -16.01 -2.77
C GLN A 127 -12.22 -16.70 -1.75
N ASN A 128 -12.19 -16.28 -0.49
CA ASN A 128 -13.09 -16.78 0.55
C ASN A 128 -14.51 -16.19 0.52
N GLY A 129 -14.81 -15.34 -0.47
CA GLY A 129 -16.11 -14.68 -0.65
C GLY A 129 -16.28 -13.35 0.10
N SER A 130 -15.36 -12.98 0.99
CA SER A 130 -15.42 -11.68 1.67
C SER A 130 -15.17 -10.51 0.70
N ILE A 131 -15.72 -9.35 1.04
CA ILE A 131 -15.57 -8.12 0.25
C ILE A 131 -14.81 -7.11 1.10
N VAL A 132 -13.74 -6.56 0.54
CA VAL A 132 -12.93 -5.49 1.14
C VAL A 132 -12.83 -4.31 0.18
N LEU A 133 -12.36 -3.16 0.65
CA LEU A 133 -11.89 -2.12 -0.28
C LEU A 133 -10.68 -2.63 -1.03
N GLY A 134 -10.46 -2.15 -2.26
CA GLY A 134 -9.29 -2.54 -3.05
C GLY A 134 -8.94 -1.48 -4.08
N VAL A 135 -7.64 -1.37 -4.38
CA VAL A 135 -7.18 -0.56 -5.50
C VAL A 135 -7.52 -1.30 -6.78
N ILE A 136 -8.41 -0.73 -7.58
CA ILE A 136 -8.88 -1.25 -8.86
C ILE A 136 -8.68 -0.19 -9.95
N ALA A 137 -8.71 -0.62 -11.21
CA ALA A 137 -8.54 0.29 -12.32
C ALA A 137 -9.81 0.42 -13.16
N GLU A 138 -9.99 1.56 -13.76
CA GLU A 138 -10.98 1.78 -14.81
C GLU A 138 -10.63 0.93 -16.04
N PRO A 139 -11.63 0.30 -16.71
CA PRO A 139 -11.36 -0.48 -17.91
C PRO A 139 -10.66 0.30 -19.03
N ALA A 140 -10.88 1.61 -19.09
CA ALA A 140 -10.22 2.49 -20.08
C ALA A 140 -8.70 2.58 -19.90
N LEU A 141 -8.21 2.48 -18.66
CA LEU A 141 -6.77 2.57 -18.34
C LEU A 141 -5.96 1.42 -18.95
N VAL A 142 -6.56 0.25 -19.12
CA VAL A 142 -5.87 -0.97 -19.55
C VAL A 142 -5.95 -1.23 -21.05
N ILE A 143 -6.59 -0.35 -21.82
CA ILE A 143 -6.69 -0.50 -23.29
C ILE A 143 -5.29 -0.40 -23.90
N GLY A 144 -4.87 -1.48 -24.60
CA GLY A 144 -3.55 -1.56 -25.21
C GLY A 144 -2.38 -1.82 -24.21
N MET A 145 -2.67 -1.97 -22.93
CA MET A 145 -1.67 -2.28 -21.93
C MET A 145 -1.32 -3.79 -21.90
N LYS A 146 -0.12 -4.10 -21.44
CA LYS A 146 0.37 -5.48 -21.33
C LYS A 146 -0.41 -6.24 -20.24
N ASP A 147 -1.09 -7.30 -20.63
CA ASP A 147 -1.72 -8.23 -19.69
C ASP A 147 -0.66 -9.10 -19.02
N ILE A 148 -0.59 -9.03 -17.71
CA ILE A 148 0.37 -9.76 -16.88
C ILE A 148 -0.31 -10.80 -15.97
N SER A 149 -1.57 -11.13 -16.24
CA SER A 149 -2.35 -12.10 -15.46
C SER A 149 -1.73 -13.50 -15.45
N SER A 150 -1.01 -13.88 -16.52
CA SER A 150 -0.29 -15.16 -16.64
C SER A 150 0.88 -15.35 -15.65
N TYR A 151 1.33 -14.28 -15.02
CA TYR A 151 2.31 -14.31 -13.95
C TYR A 151 1.64 -14.62 -12.59
N ASN A 152 0.88 -15.72 -12.54
CA ASN A 152 0.10 -16.13 -11.37
C ASN A 152 -0.84 -15.03 -10.81
N GLY A 153 -1.22 -14.03 -11.63
CA GLY A 153 -1.94 -12.85 -11.14
C GLY A 153 -1.18 -12.09 -10.05
N ASN A 154 0.16 -12.12 -10.07
CA ASN A 154 0.99 -11.55 -9.03
C ASN A 154 2.01 -10.58 -9.62
N PHE A 155 1.93 -9.32 -9.22
CA PHE A 155 2.84 -8.29 -9.71
C PHE A 155 4.31 -8.56 -9.33
N ARG A 156 4.57 -9.11 -8.14
CA ARG A 156 5.95 -9.50 -7.76
C ARG A 156 6.50 -10.64 -8.62
N ASP A 157 5.65 -11.60 -9.01
CA ASP A 157 6.05 -12.67 -9.93
C ASP A 157 6.45 -12.09 -11.31
N TYR A 158 5.64 -11.15 -11.80
CA TYR A 158 5.96 -10.41 -13.03
C TYR A 158 7.31 -9.69 -12.95
N ILE A 159 7.54 -8.90 -11.87
CA ILE A 159 8.78 -8.15 -11.68
C ILE A 159 9.99 -9.09 -11.60
N ALA A 160 9.91 -10.16 -10.81
CA ALA A 160 11.01 -11.08 -10.62
C ALA A 160 11.40 -11.76 -11.95
N ARG A 161 10.44 -12.30 -12.68
CA ARG A 161 10.70 -13.01 -13.93
C ARG A 161 11.23 -12.09 -15.02
N THR A 162 10.61 -10.95 -15.23
CA THR A 162 11.10 -9.97 -16.23
C THR A 162 12.43 -9.36 -15.81
N GLY A 163 12.69 -9.25 -14.51
CA GLY A 163 13.98 -8.80 -13.99
C GLY A 163 15.11 -9.78 -14.28
N MET A 164 14.87 -11.07 -14.10
CA MET A 164 15.82 -12.11 -14.45
C MET A 164 16.17 -12.06 -15.95
N GLU A 165 15.17 -11.97 -16.82
CA GLU A 165 15.36 -11.85 -18.28
C GLU A 165 16.16 -10.59 -18.64
N LEU A 166 15.87 -9.46 -17.99
CA LEU A 166 16.58 -8.20 -18.22
C LEU A 166 18.06 -8.32 -17.85
N ILE A 167 18.39 -8.92 -16.71
CA ILE A 167 19.76 -9.14 -16.25
C ILE A 167 20.51 -10.07 -17.20
N ASP A 168 19.90 -11.21 -17.58
CA ASP A 168 20.50 -12.20 -18.49
C ASP A 168 20.85 -11.57 -19.85
N ASN A 169 19.98 -10.72 -20.39
CA ASN A 169 20.22 -10.01 -21.64
C ASN A 169 21.32 -8.95 -21.50
N ALA A 170 21.30 -8.16 -20.43
CA ALA A 170 22.23 -7.06 -20.25
C ALA A 170 23.66 -7.51 -19.92
N THR A 171 23.83 -8.64 -19.24
CA THR A 171 25.15 -9.21 -18.93
C THR A 171 25.94 -9.57 -20.18
N GLN A 172 25.26 -9.90 -21.29
CA GLN A 172 25.93 -10.29 -22.56
C GLN A 172 26.65 -9.11 -23.23
N SER A 173 26.26 -7.87 -22.99
CA SER A 173 26.79 -6.67 -23.61
C SER A 173 27.34 -5.64 -22.61
N SER A 174 27.56 -6.06 -21.35
CA SER A 174 28.01 -5.17 -20.30
C SER A 174 29.50 -4.85 -20.41
N ASN A 175 29.88 -3.59 -20.05
CA ASN A 175 31.27 -3.16 -19.92
C ASN A 175 31.83 -3.31 -18.49
N LEU A 176 31.26 -4.22 -17.70
CA LEU A 176 31.67 -4.47 -16.33
C LEU A 176 33.01 -5.22 -16.27
N THR A 177 33.77 -5.02 -15.20
CA THR A 177 34.95 -5.88 -14.92
C THR A 177 34.52 -7.32 -14.66
N ALA A 178 35.43 -8.25 -14.75
CA ALA A 178 35.15 -9.67 -14.49
C ALA A 178 34.57 -9.88 -13.07
N GLU A 179 35.08 -9.16 -12.06
CA GLU A 179 34.61 -9.22 -10.68
C GLU A 179 33.20 -8.65 -10.53
N GLN A 180 32.92 -7.51 -11.19
CA GLN A 180 31.57 -6.92 -11.18
C GLN A 180 30.56 -7.83 -11.89
N LEU A 181 30.94 -8.41 -13.01
CA LEU A 181 30.10 -9.35 -13.75
C LEU A 181 29.81 -10.63 -12.94
N ASP A 182 30.78 -11.14 -12.20
CA ASP A 182 30.58 -12.27 -11.31
C ASP A 182 29.61 -11.92 -10.19
N ALA A 183 29.76 -10.75 -9.55
CA ALA A 183 28.83 -10.28 -8.52
C ALA A 183 27.39 -10.16 -9.07
N VAL A 184 27.20 -9.63 -10.28
CA VAL A 184 25.88 -9.56 -10.93
C VAL A 184 25.29 -10.95 -11.15
N LYS A 185 26.10 -11.91 -11.61
CA LYS A 185 25.67 -13.31 -11.80
C LYS A 185 25.24 -13.95 -10.50
N GLN A 186 25.99 -13.74 -9.41
CA GLN A 186 25.64 -14.27 -8.09
C GLN A 186 24.30 -13.70 -7.59
N LEU A 187 24.07 -12.38 -7.71
CA LEU A 187 22.80 -11.76 -7.37
C LEU A 187 21.63 -12.27 -8.23
N ARG A 188 21.89 -12.52 -9.51
CA ARG A 188 20.89 -13.12 -10.42
C ARG A 188 20.52 -14.53 -9.99
N ILE A 189 21.51 -15.37 -9.61
CA ILE A 189 21.31 -16.74 -9.11
C ILE A 189 20.57 -16.72 -7.77
N GLU A 190 20.98 -15.84 -6.85
CA GLU A 190 20.30 -15.66 -5.57
C GLU A 190 18.83 -15.25 -5.77
N GLY A 191 18.58 -14.26 -6.66
CA GLY A 191 17.24 -13.84 -7.01
C GLY A 191 16.38 -14.99 -7.53
N GLU A 192 16.91 -15.85 -8.39
CA GLU A 192 16.21 -17.03 -8.88
C GLU A 192 15.96 -18.08 -7.79
N LEU A 193 16.94 -18.32 -6.92
CA LEU A 193 16.78 -19.24 -5.80
C LEU A 193 15.67 -18.78 -4.85
N LEU A 194 15.65 -17.49 -4.50
CA LEU A 194 14.61 -16.90 -3.66
C LEU A 194 13.24 -16.95 -4.35
N TYR A 195 13.19 -16.71 -5.65
CA TYR A 195 11.97 -16.84 -6.45
C TYR A 195 11.41 -18.26 -6.39
N ASN A 196 12.25 -19.28 -6.64
CA ASN A 196 11.86 -20.69 -6.63
C ASN A 196 11.40 -21.16 -5.24
N ASN A 197 11.88 -20.52 -4.17
CA ASN A 197 11.44 -20.73 -2.80
C ASN A 197 10.21 -19.87 -2.39
N ASN A 198 9.54 -19.22 -3.33
CA ASN A 198 8.41 -18.31 -3.11
C ASN A 198 8.74 -17.12 -2.18
N GLN A 199 10.02 -16.74 -2.10
CA GLN A 199 10.49 -15.58 -1.34
C GLN A 199 10.61 -14.35 -2.27
N LEU A 200 9.47 -13.96 -2.88
CA LEU A 200 9.43 -13.00 -3.99
C LEU A 200 10.00 -11.62 -3.62
N ARG A 201 9.84 -11.16 -2.37
CA ARG A 201 10.43 -9.89 -1.92
C ARG A 201 11.95 -9.92 -1.96
N GLY A 202 12.55 -10.93 -1.33
CA GLY A 202 14.01 -11.12 -1.35
C GLY A 202 14.56 -11.31 -2.77
N SER A 203 13.82 -12.05 -3.61
CA SER A 203 14.15 -12.18 -5.04
C SER A 203 14.25 -10.80 -5.72
N ILE A 204 13.24 -9.95 -5.56
CA ILE A 204 13.21 -8.60 -6.14
C ILE A 204 14.36 -7.74 -5.61
N ASP A 205 14.71 -7.85 -4.33
CA ASP A 205 15.80 -7.08 -3.71
C ASP A 205 17.16 -7.45 -4.31
N SER A 206 17.46 -8.75 -4.46
CA SER A 206 18.68 -9.23 -5.09
C SER A 206 18.76 -8.84 -6.56
N LEU A 207 17.65 -9.00 -7.31
CA LEU A 207 17.58 -8.61 -8.72
C LEU A 207 17.69 -7.08 -8.92
N ASN A 208 17.11 -6.27 -8.05
CA ASN A 208 17.27 -4.82 -8.07
C ASN A 208 18.74 -4.41 -7.90
N THR A 209 19.46 -5.08 -7.01
CA THR A 209 20.89 -4.82 -6.81
C THR A 209 21.68 -5.13 -8.07
N ALA A 210 21.40 -6.26 -8.73
CA ALA A 210 22.04 -6.63 -9.98
C ALA A 210 21.76 -5.62 -11.12
N VAL A 211 20.51 -5.19 -11.28
CA VAL A 211 20.10 -4.20 -12.28
C VAL A 211 20.79 -2.85 -12.06
N LYS A 212 20.92 -2.41 -10.81
CA LYS A 212 21.65 -1.20 -10.46
C LYS A 212 23.14 -1.29 -10.77
N MET A 213 23.78 -2.43 -10.49
CA MET A 213 25.19 -2.67 -10.85
C MET A 213 25.43 -2.67 -12.36
N LEU A 214 24.43 -3.10 -13.14
CA LEU A 214 24.46 -3.01 -14.61
C LEU A 214 24.22 -1.60 -15.15
N GLY A 215 23.91 -0.62 -14.30
CA GLY A 215 23.63 0.76 -14.70
C GLY A 215 22.33 0.92 -15.51
N LEU A 216 21.41 -0.04 -15.46
CA LEU A 216 20.21 -0.05 -16.29
C LEU A 216 19.10 0.81 -15.69
N LYS A 217 18.82 0.65 -14.41
CA LYS A 217 17.75 1.32 -13.66
C LYS A 217 18.11 1.30 -12.18
N ASP A 218 17.48 2.16 -11.39
CA ASP A 218 17.57 2.07 -9.93
C ASP A 218 16.78 0.87 -9.38
N ARG A 219 15.70 0.45 -10.07
CA ARG A 219 14.85 -0.72 -9.72
C ARG A 219 14.20 -1.32 -10.96
N LEU A 220 13.82 -2.61 -10.87
CA LEU A 220 13.31 -3.40 -11.99
C LEU A 220 12.06 -2.86 -12.70
N TYR A 221 11.18 -2.18 -11.98
CA TYR A 221 9.89 -1.70 -12.48
C TYR A 221 9.74 -0.18 -12.38
N LEU A 222 10.84 0.55 -12.06
CA LEU A 222 10.80 2.00 -11.94
C LEU A 222 11.28 2.67 -13.22
N ASN A 223 10.32 3.08 -14.03
CA ASN A 223 10.44 4.30 -14.83
C ASN A 223 9.83 5.51 -14.11
N ILE A 224 9.59 5.41 -12.78
CA ILE A 224 9.12 6.56 -12.01
C ILE A 224 10.32 7.49 -11.84
N PRO A 225 10.27 8.73 -12.35
CA PRO A 225 11.33 9.71 -12.09
C PRO A 225 11.49 9.87 -10.57
N LEU A 226 12.74 9.96 -10.11
CA LEU A 226 13.05 10.34 -8.73
C LEU A 226 12.25 11.60 -8.37
N GLY A 227 11.35 11.49 -7.39
CA GLY A 227 10.49 12.60 -6.99
C GLY A 227 9.09 12.63 -7.61
N TYR A 228 8.66 11.59 -8.32
CA TYR A 228 7.27 11.47 -8.74
C TYR A 228 6.38 11.32 -7.50
N THR A 229 5.77 12.42 -7.11
CA THR A 229 4.52 12.41 -6.36
C THR A 229 3.44 12.35 -7.43
N ALA A 230 2.59 11.34 -7.40
CA ALA A 230 1.40 11.32 -8.25
C ALA A 230 0.70 12.69 -8.15
N PRO A 231 0.25 13.23 -9.28
CA PRO A 231 -0.39 14.56 -9.31
C PRO A 231 -1.62 14.60 -8.45
#